data_bc087095a6bfe22e1324fd57dd22cb92
#
_entry.id   bc087095a6bfe22e1324fd57dd22cb92
#
_cell.length_a   1.000
_cell.length_b   1.000
_cell.length_c   1.000
_cell.angle_alpha   90.00
_cell.angle_beta   90.00
_cell.angle_gamma   90.00
#
_symmetry.space_group_name_H-M   'P 1'
#
loop_
_entity.id
_entity.type
_entity.pdbx_description
1 polymer ?
#
loop_
_entity_poly.entity_id
_entity_poly.type
_entity_poly.pdbx_seq_one_letter_code
_entity_poly.pdbx_strand_id
1 'polypeptide(L)'
;MKELAYLNKFFYKYRWQIIPGVIFVIISNYFGILPAQVIREAFDLVKENIDLYRLYDGFERQGLIYQIFGNSLLFFGIVVLVLALLRGIFLFMMRQTLILTSRHIEYDLKNEIYQHYQELDFAFYRRNNTGDLMNRATEDVNQVRNYLGPAIMYAINTVVLSIMIIYAMYNVNAKLATYSLLPIPIISILILFVNKVINRRSERI
;
A
#
# COMPACT_ATOMS: atom_id res chain seq x y z
N MET A 1 -22.12 -2.94 -13.16
CA MET A 1 -20.95 -2.19 -13.68
C MET A 1 -21.29 -0.82 -14.29
N LYS A 2 -22.54 -0.56 -14.74
CA LYS A 2 -22.94 0.77 -15.24
C LYS A 2 -22.92 1.87 -14.16
N GLU A 3 -23.20 1.51 -12.91
CA GLU A 3 -23.26 2.43 -11.78
C GLU A 3 -21.87 2.96 -11.36
N LEU A 4 -20.83 2.13 -11.50
CA LEU A 4 -19.45 2.58 -11.29
C LEU A 4 -18.96 3.56 -12.36
N ALA A 5 -19.56 3.55 -13.56
CA ALA A 5 -19.22 4.51 -14.61
C ALA A 5 -19.55 5.96 -14.22
N TYR A 6 -20.54 6.15 -13.32
CA TYR A 6 -20.88 7.47 -12.78
C TYR A 6 -19.72 8.07 -11.96
N LEU A 7 -18.96 7.25 -11.26
CA LEU A 7 -17.81 7.68 -10.48
C LEU A 7 -16.63 8.16 -11.33
N ASN A 8 -16.58 7.75 -12.62
CA ASN A 8 -15.50 8.15 -13.53
C ASN A 8 -15.42 9.68 -13.72
N LYS A 9 -16.56 10.40 -13.62
CA LYS A 9 -16.56 11.87 -13.68
C LYS A 9 -15.71 12.48 -12.58
N PHE A 10 -15.74 11.91 -11.37
CA PHE A 10 -14.97 12.38 -10.22
C PHE A 10 -13.49 12.01 -10.36
N PHE A 11 -13.17 10.81 -10.87
CA PHE A 11 -11.79 10.45 -11.19
C PHE A 11 -11.16 11.40 -12.19
N TYR A 12 -11.89 11.80 -13.21
CA TYR A 12 -11.42 12.76 -14.20
C TYR A 12 -11.29 14.16 -13.61
N LYS A 13 -12.26 14.62 -12.78
CA LYS A 13 -12.23 15.91 -12.10
C LYS A 13 -11.00 16.03 -11.17
N TYR A 14 -10.70 14.99 -10.41
CA TYR A 14 -9.64 14.98 -9.38
C TYR A 14 -8.34 14.29 -9.83
N ARG A 15 -8.18 14.02 -11.13
CA ARG A 15 -6.98 13.34 -11.67
C ARG A 15 -5.66 13.98 -11.25
N TRP A 16 -5.59 15.31 -11.21
CA TRP A 16 -4.39 16.05 -10.79
C TRP A 16 -4.02 15.86 -9.32
N GLN A 17 -4.94 15.42 -8.49
CA GLN A 17 -4.67 15.05 -7.10
C GLN A 17 -4.36 13.55 -6.95
N ILE A 18 -4.97 12.70 -7.78
CA ILE A 18 -4.77 11.25 -7.75
C ILE A 18 -3.38 10.87 -8.28
N ILE A 19 -2.92 11.50 -9.37
CA ILE A 19 -1.62 11.22 -9.99
C ILE A 19 -0.45 11.36 -9.00
N PRO A 20 -0.29 12.48 -8.26
CA PRO A 20 0.75 12.58 -7.24
C PRO A 20 0.64 11.50 -6.16
N GLY A 21 -0.59 11.13 -5.76
CA GLY A 21 -0.82 10.06 -4.80
C GLY A 21 -0.25 8.72 -5.28
N VAL A 22 -0.46 8.36 -6.54
CA VAL A 22 0.12 7.15 -7.14
C VAL A 22 1.64 7.24 -7.23
N ILE A 23 2.19 8.40 -7.58
CA ILE A 23 3.65 8.62 -7.60
C ILE A 23 4.24 8.42 -6.21
N PHE A 24 3.62 8.95 -5.16
CA PHE A 24 4.07 8.76 -3.78
C PHE A 24 3.99 7.28 -3.34
N VAL A 25 3.01 6.51 -3.82
CA VAL A 25 2.97 5.04 -3.62
C VAL A 25 4.24 4.39 -4.18
N ILE A 26 4.60 4.71 -5.42
CA ILE A 26 5.76 4.11 -6.09
C ILE A 26 7.05 4.47 -5.34
N ILE A 27 7.24 5.74 -5.01
CA ILE A 27 8.42 6.24 -4.31
C ILE A 27 8.52 5.62 -2.90
N SER A 28 7.41 5.59 -2.15
CA SER A 28 7.37 4.98 -0.80
C SER A 28 7.75 3.50 -0.84
N ASN A 29 7.22 2.75 -1.81
CA ASN A 29 7.53 1.33 -1.97
C ASN A 29 8.98 1.10 -2.41
N TYR A 30 9.54 1.98 -3.24
CA TYR A 30 10.96 1.95 -3.60
C TYR A 30 11.85 2.07 -2.36
N PHE A 31 11.62 3.10 -1.54
CA PHE A 31 12.34 3.25 -0.26
C PHE A 31 12.05 2.11 0.73
N GLY A 32 10.94 1.39 0.57
CA GLY A 32 10.62 0.22 1.38
C GLY A 32 11.44 -1.03 1.05
N ILE A 33 11.94 -1.14 -0.19
CA ILE A 33 12.71 -2.31 -0.66
C ILE A 33 14.21 -2.11 -0.42
N LEU A 34 14.71 -0.88 -0.51
CA LEU A 34 16.14 -0.56 -0.35
C LEU A 34 16.75 -1.06 0.97
N PRO A 35 16.10 -0.98 2.15
CA PRO A 35 16.67 -1.50 3.39
C PRO A 35 17.07 -2.97 3.32
N ALA A 36 16.34 -3.81 2.58
CA ALA A 36 16.69 -5.21 2.42
C ALA A 36 18.01 -5.40 1.65
N GLN A 37 18.31 -4.54 0.68
CA GLN A 37 19.57 -4.55 -0.06
C GLN A 37 20.72 -4.06 0.82
N VAL A 38 20.51 -2.96 1.56
CA VAL A 38 21.51 -2.41 2.50
C VAL A 38 21.86 -3.42 3.60
N ILE A 39 20.86 -4.13 4.14
CA ILE A 39 21.07 -5.18 5.13
C ILE A 39 21.87 -6.33 4.52
N ARG A 40 21.58 -6.73 3.29
CA ARG A 40 22.35 -7.76 2.59
C ARG A 40 23.83 -7.36 2.46
N GLU A 41 24.11 -6.14 1.99
CA GLU A 41 25.47 -5.62 1.87
C GLU A 41 26.17 -5.56 3.24
N ALA A 42 25.44 -5.20 4.30
CA ALA A 42 25.98 -5.23 5.66
C ALA A 42 26.35 -6.65 6.11
N PHE A 43 25.53 -7.66 5.79
CA PHE A 43 25.86 -9.07 6.08
C PHE A 43 27.05 -9.59 5.27
N ASP A 44 27.16 -9.22 4.00
CA ASP A 44 28.30 -9.61 3.16
C ASP A 44 29.59 -8.97 3.71
N LEU A 45 29.55 -7.70 4.13
CA LEU A 45 30.67 -7.02 4.78
C LEU A 45 31.05 -7.67 6.13
N VAL A 46 30.07 -8.10 6.94
CA VAL A 46 30.33 -8.85 8.18
C VAL A 46 31.10 -10.14 7.89
N LYS A 47 30.67 -10.89 6.87
CA LYS A 47 31.30 -12.15 6.48
C LYS A 47 32.76 -11.94 6.07
N GLU A 48 33.01 -10.97 5.20
CA GLU A 48 34.33 -10.63 4.70
C GLU A 48 35.25 -10.17 5.86
N ASN A 49 34.77 -9.36 6.78
CA ASN A 49 35.55 -8.90 7.92
C ASN A 49 35.85 -9.99 8.96
N ILE A 50 34.96 -10.97 9.13
CA ILE A 50 35.26 -12.14 10.00
C ILE A 50 36.42 -12.95 9.42
N ASP A 51 36.45 -13.16 8.13
CA ASP A 51 37.52 -13.89 7.45
C ASP A 51 38.83 -13.12 7.52
N LEU A 52 38.80 -11.80 7.31
CA LEU A 52 39.97 -10.92 7.48
C LEU A 52 40.47 -10.90 8.95
N TYR A 53 39.56 -10.80 9.93
CA TYR A 53 39.90 -10.78 11.34
C TYR A 53 40.63 -12.07 11.78
N ARG A 54 40.23 -13.22 11.23
CA ARG A 54 40.88 -14.51 11.49
C ARG A 54 42.27 -14.60 10.86
N LEU A 55 42.47 -13.97 9.68
CA LEU A 55 43.74 -13.91 8.97
C LEU A 55 44.80 -13.04 9.71
N TYR A 56 44.34 -12.00 10.40
CA TYR A 56 45.20 -11.04 11.12
C TYR A 56 45.28 -11.32 12.63
N ASP A 57 44.94 -12.53 13.06
CA ASP A 57 45.01 -12.92 14.48
C ASP A 57 46.45 -12.83 14.98
N GLY A 58 46.68 -12.02 16.03
CA GLY A 58 48.00 -11.76 16.62
C GLY A 58 48.77 -10.57 16.02
N PHE A 59 48.25 -9.81 15.06
CA PHE A 59 48.89 -8.60 14.54
C PHE A 59 48.37 -7.33 15.23
N GLU A 60 49.26 -6.33 15.44
CA GLU A 60 48.95 -5.03 16.09
C GLU A 60 47.79 -4.27 15.41
N ARG A 61 47.49 -4.55 14.14
CA ARG A 61 46.45 -3.89 13.37
C ARG A 61 45.02 -4.44 13.57
N GLN A 62 44.86 -5.47 14.36
CA GLN A 62 43.56 -6.09 14.65
C GLN A 62 42.54 -5.10 15.25
N GLY A 63 42.99 -4.17 16.11
CA GLY A 63 42.17 -3.12 16.70
C GLY A 63 41.62 -2.10 15.68
N LEU A 64 42.40 -1.80 14.64
CA LEU A 64 41.97 -0.90 13.55
C LEU A 64 40.85 -1.54 12.70
N ILE A 65 40.98 -2.83 12.43
CA ILE A 65 39.95 -3.58 11.66
C ILE A 65 38.64 -3.57 12.43
N TYR A 66 38.68 -3.75 13.76
CA TYR A 66 37.46 -3.70 14.60
C TYR A 66 36.79 -2.33 14.60
N GLN A 67 37.56 -1.24 14.66
CA GLN A 67 37.01 0.13 14.58
C GLN A 67 36.38 0.44 13.23
N ILE A 68 37.04 0.07 12.12
CA ILE A 68 36.52 0.27 10.75
C ILE A 68 35.22 -0.51 10.58
N PHE A 69 35.18 -1.75 11.06
CA PHE A 69 34.00 -2.59 11.02
C PHE A 69 32.83 -1.99 11.82
N GLY A 70 33.07 -1.54 13.05
CA GLY A 70 32.07 -0.89 13.89
C GLY A 70 31.50 0.37 13.25
N ASN A 71 32.35 1.22 12.68
CA ASN A 71 31.93 2.43 11.96
C ASN A 71 31.11 2.11 10.71
N SER A 72 31.48 1.07 9.96
CA SER A 72 30.73 0.62 8.79
C SER A 72 29.35 0.11 9.16
N LEU A 73 29.21 -0.66 10.22
CA LEU A 73 27.90 -1.12 10.72
C LEU A 73 27.04 0.05 11.20
N LEU A 74 27.62 1.02 11.90
CA LEU A 74 26.91 2.25 12.28
C LEU A 74 26.42 3.02 11.05
N PHE A 75 27.26 3.14 10.03
CA PHE A 75 26.86 3.78 8.77
C PHE A 75 25.69 3.07 8.12
N PHE A 76 25.72 1.74 7.98
CA PHE A 76 24.57 0.98 7.44
C PHE A 76 23.31 1.16 8.30
N GLY A 77 23.44 1.18 9.63
CA GLY A 77 22.33 1.45 10.55
C GLY A 77 21.69 2.82 10.32
N ILE A 78 22.53 3.86 10.16
CA ILE A 78 22.06 5.21 9.86
C ILE A 78 21.37 5.27 8.48
N VAL A 79 21.95 4.62 7.46
CA VAL A 79 21.34 4.55 6.13
C VAL A 79 19.96 3.91 6.18
N VAL A 80 19.79 2.79 6.89
CA VAL A 80 18.49 2.13 7.06
C VAL A 80 17.49 3.05 7.76
N LEU A 81 17.91 3.77 8.81
CA LEU A 81 17.07 4.75 9.49
C LEU A 81 16.62 5.89 8.56
N VAL A 82 17.52 6.45 7.78
CA VAL A 82 17.19 7.51 6.81
C VAL A 82 16.20 7.01 5.76
N LEU A 83 16.43 5.81 5.22
CA LEU A 83 15.51 5.18 4.26
C LEU A 83 14.12 4.95 4.86
N ALA A 84 14.05 4.50 6.13
CA ALA A 84 12.79 4.31 6.84
C ALA A 84 12.04 5.64 7.06
N LEU A 85 12.75 6.72 7.41
CA LEU A 85 12.17 8.05 7.54
C LEU A 85 11.64 8.58 6.21
N LEU A 86 12.42 8.45 5.13
CA LEU A 86 11.99 8.84 3.78
C LEU A 86 10.73 8.06 3.36
N ARG A 87 10.73 6.74 3.56
CA ARG A 87 9.53 5.92 3.33
C ARG A 87 8.33 6.44 4.10
N GLY A 88 8.50 6.75 5.40
CA GLY A 88 7.44 7.27 6.26
C GLY A 88 6.86 8.58 5.74
N ILE A 89 7.70 9.51 5.30
CA ILE A 89 7.29 10.80 4.71
C ILE A 89 6.45 10.58 3.45
N PHE A 90 6.93 9.77 2.50
CA PHE A 90 6.20 9.50 1.27
C PHE A 90 4.90 8.72 1.49
N LEU A 91 4.88 7.80 2.47
CA LEU A 91 3.69 7.08 2.88
C LEU A 91 2.65 8.02 3.51
N PHE A 92 3.07 8.99 4.29
CA PHE A 92 2.21 10.05 4.82
C PHE A 92 1.64 10.91 3.68
N MET A 93 2.47 11.37 2.75
CA MET A 93 2.04 12.18 1.61
C MET A 93 1.04 11.42 0.71
N MET A 94 1.30 10.14 0.44
CA MET A 94 0.37 9.25 -0.26
C MET A 94 -1.00 9.21 0.42
N ARG A 95 -1.01 8.92 1.72
CA ARG A 95 -2.24 8.84 2.51
C ARG A 95 -2.98 10.16 2.52
N GLN A 96 -2.28 11.27 2.75
CA GLN A 96 -2.88 12.59 2.78
C GLN A 96 -3.52 12.95 1.43
N THR A 97 -2.84 12.69 0.33
CA THR A 97 -3.32 13.02 -1.01
C THR A 97 -4.55 12.18 -1.40
N LEU A 98 -4.49 10.86 -1.26
CA LEU A 98 -5.58 9.97 -1.72
C LEU A 98 -6.81 10.04 -0.80
N ILE A 99 -6.62 10.12 0.52
CA ILE A 99 -7.74 10.22 1.46
C ILE A 99 -8.41 11.60 1.35
N LEU A 100 -7.63 12.67 1.19
CA LEU A 100 -8.20 14.01 1.02
C LEU A 100 -9.03 14.10 -0.26
N THR A 101 -8.54 13.51 -1.36
CA THR A 101 -9.27 13.42 -2.62
C THR A 101 -10.60 12.70 -2.45
N SER A 102 -10.64 11.59 -1.72
CA SER A 102 -11.90 10.86 -1.45
C SER A 102 -12.90 11.69 -0.63
N ARG A 103 -12.42 12.56 0.27
CA ARG A 103 -13.27 13.50 1.01
C ARG A 103 -13.85 14.59 0.12
N HIS A 104 -13.09 15.09 -0.83
CA HIS A 104 -13.61 16.04 -1.82
C HIS A 104 -14.69 15.42 -2.68
N ILE A 105 -14.52 14.16 -3.08
CA ILE A 105 -15.53 13.42 -3.85
C ILE A 105 -16.78 13.19 -2.99
N GLU A 106 -16.64 12.84 -1.71
CA GLU A 106 -17.75 12.72 -0.77
C GLU A 106 -18.54 14.03 -0.66
N TYR A 107 -17.85 15.15 -0.54
CA TYR A 107 -18.46 16.47 -0.48
C TYR A 107 -19.27 16.78 -1.74
N ASP A 108 -18.67 16.54 -2.92
CA ASP A 108 -19.34 16.75 -4.21
C ASP A 108 -20.60 15.87 -4.33
N LEU A 109 -20.49 14.59 -3.95
CA LEU A 109 -21.62 13.66 -3.99
C LEU A 109 -22.75 14.10 -3.04
N LYS A 110 -22.43 14.51 -1.82
CA LYS A 110 -23.43 15.01 -0.87
C LYS A 110 -24.14 16.25 -1.40
N ASN A 111 -23.40 17.20 -1.99
CA ASN A 111 -23.99 18.39 -2.59
C ASN A 111 -24.91 18.05 -3.77
N GLU A 112 -24.51 17.12 -4.63
CA GLU A 112 -25.32 16.69 -5.77
C GLU A 112 -26.63 16.01 -5.32
N ILE A 113 -26.56 15.13 -4.31
CA ILE A 113 -27.74 14.50 -3.71
C ILE A 113 -28.64 15.56 -3.06
N TYR A 114 -28.05 16.51 -2.33
CA TYR A 114 -28.80 17.57 -1.65
C TYR A 114 -29.52 18.48 -2.66
N GLN A 115 -28.85 18.90 -3.72
CA GLN A 115 -29.47 19.68 -4.80
C GLN A 115 -30.63 18.91 -5.44
N HIS A 116 -30.42 17.63 -5.75
CA HIS A 116 -31.46 16.78 -6.32
C HIS A 116 -32.66 16.66 -5.38
N TYR A 117 -32.45 16.53 -4.06
CA TYR A 117 -33.53 16.48 -3.09
C TYR A 117 -34.33 17.78 -3.03
N GLN A 118 -33.71 18.94 -3.25
CA GLN A 118 -34.41 20.24 -3.29
C GLN A 118 -35.32 20.40 -4.53
N GLU A 119 -35.01 19.71 -5.62
CA GLU A 119 -35.79 19.74 -6.86
C GLU A 119 -37.03 18.81 -6.83
N LEU A 120 -37.10 17.90 -5.84
CA LEU A 120 -38.18 16.93 -5.73
C LEU A 120 -39.44 17.54 -5.11
N ASP A 121 -40.60 17.11 -5.62
CA ASP A 121 -41.89 17.60 -5.15
C ASP A 121 -42.32 17.02 -3.78
N PHE A 122 -43.31 17.66 -3.16
CA PHE A 122 -43.83 17.22 -1.86
C PHE A 122 -44.50 15.83 -1.92
N ALA A 123 -44.98 15.41 -3.08
CA ALA A 123 -45.57 14.09 -3.26
C ALA A 123 -44.54 12.98 -3.15
N PHE A 124 -43.28 13.23 -3.57
CA PHE A 124 -42.17 12.32 -3.39
C PHE A 124 -41.88 12.07 -1.91
N TYR A 125 -41.82 13.13 -1.09
CA TYR A 125 -41.54 13.03 0.36
C TYR A 125 -42.66 12.34 1.16
N ARG A 126 -43.90 12.40 0.69
CA ARG A 126 -45.00 11.65 1.27
C ARG A 126 -44.94 10.15 1.00
N ARG A 127 -44.31 9.73 -0.08
CA ARG A 127 -44.23 8.32 -0.51
C ARG A 127 -42.95 7.65 -0.01
N ASN A 128 -41.90 8.42 0.29
CA ASN A 128 -40.61 7.91 0.68
C ASN A 128 -40.31 8.27 2.16
N ASN A 129 -39.67 7.35 2.86
CA ASN A 129 -39.27 7.58 4.22
C ASN A 129 -38.08 8.55 4.28
N THR A 130 -38.24 9.67 4.97
CA THR A 130 -37.17 10.68 5.13
C THR A 130 -35.92 10.09 5.77
N GLY A 131 -36.02 9.11 6.67
CA GLY A 131 -34.91 8.41 7.28
C GLY A 131 -34.08 7.62 6.25
N ASP A 132 -34.74 6.95 5.28
CA ASP A 132 -34.03 6.23 4.20
C ASP A 132 -33.28 7.20 3.27
N LEU A 133 -33.91 8.32 2.91
CA LEU A 133 -33.29 9.36 2.09
C LEU A 133 -32.06 9.97 2.79
N MET A 134 -32.16 10.19 4.10
CA MET A 134 -31.04 10.69 4.90
C MET A 134 -29.92 9.67 4.99
N ASN A 135 -30.24 8.37 5.16
CA ASN A 135 -29.24 7.30 5.20
C ASN A 135 -28.47 7.20 3.89
N ARG A 136 -29.13 7.35 2.74
CA ARG A 136 -28.48 7.38 1.42
C ARG A 136 -27.52 8.56 1.28
N ALA A 137 -27.88 9.75 1.76
CA ALA A 137 -27.05 10.95 1.70
C ALA A 137 -25.87 10.90 2.68
N THR A 138 -25.94 10.08 3.74
CA THR A 138 -24.89 9.99 4.78
C THR A 138 -24.10 8.69 4.67
N GLU A 139 -24.71 7.54 4.98
CA GLU A 139 -24.01 6.27 5.11
C GLU A 139 -23.61 5.67 3.77
N ASP A 140 -24.49 5.67 2.76
CA ASP A 140 -24.15 5.12 1.45
C ASP A 140 -23.03 5.95 0.79
N VAL A 141 -23.08 7.27 0.91
CA VAL A 141 -22.00 8.14 0.41
C VAL A 141 -20.70 7.93 1.18
N ASN A 142 -20.78 7.67 2.50
CA ASN A 142 -19.61 7.32 3.31
C ASN A 142 -18.97 5.98 2.86
N GLN A 143 -19.78 4.99 2.50
CA GLN A 143 -19.28 3.73 1.93
C GLN A 143 -18.59 3.95 0.58
N VAL A 144 -19.16 4.80 -0.30
CA VAL A 144 -18.51 5.20 -1.55
C VAL A 144 -17.17 5.88 -1.29
N ARG A 145 -17.08 6.78 -0.32
CA ARG A 145 -15.81 7.40 0.09
C ARG A 145 -14.79 6.37 0.54
N ASN A 146 -15.19 5.40 1.37
CA ASN A 146 -14.30 4.35 1.85
C ASN A 146 -13.80 3.44 0.72
N TYR A 147 -14.62 3.23 -0.31
CA TYR A 147 -14.21 2.54 -1.52
C TYR A 147 -13.21 3.37 -2.35
N LEU A 148 -13.49 4.64 -2.60
CA LEU A 148 -12.66 5.52 -3.43
C LEU A 148 -11.33 5.93 -2.77
N GLY A 149 -11.31 6.08 -1.45
CA GLY A 149 -10.12 6.43 -0.69
C GLY A 149 -9.34 5.19 -0.24
N PRO A 150 -9.66 4.64 0.94
CA PRO A 150 -8.88 3.56 1.52
C PRO A 150 -8.77 2.32 0.65
N ALA A 151 -9.87 1.81 0.07
CA ALA A 151 -9.84 0.54 -0.66
C ALA A 151 -8.99 0.65 -1.94
N ILE A 152 -9.18 1.70 -2.74
CA ILE A 152 -8.38 1.93 -3.95
C ILE A 152 -6.92 2.21 -3.58
N MET A 153 -6.66 3.00 -2.55
CA MET A 153 -5.31 3.27 -2.07
C MET A 153 -4.57 1.97 -1.70
N TYR A 154 -5.20 1.09 -0.93
CA TYR A 154 -4.59 -0.19 -0.56
C TYR A 154 -4.44 -1.13 -1.76
N ALA A 155 -5.40 -1.15 -2.69
CA ALA A 155 -5.30 -1.95 -3.90
C ALA A 155 -4.11 -1.51 -4.76
N ILE A 156 -3.97 -0.22 -5.04
CA ILE A 156 -2.85 0.33 -5.81
C ILE A 156 -1.52 0.03 -5.10
N ASN A 157 -1.45 0.30 -3.78
CA ASN A 157 -0.24 0.04 -3.01
C ASN A 157 0.17 -1.44 -3.07
N THR A 158 -0.78 -2.37 -2.89
CA THR A 158 -0.52 -3.81 -2.94
C THR A 158 -0.03 -4.25 -4.31
N VAL A 159 -0.66 -3.79 -5.39
CA VAL A 159 -0.25 -4.12 -6.77
C VAL A 159 1.15 -3.60 -7.06
N VAL A 160 1.43 -2.33 -6.78
CA VAL A 160 2.74 -1.73 -7.00
C VAL A 160 3.82 -2.44 -6.18
N LEU A 161 3.55 -2.65 -4.88
CA LEU A 161 4.49 -3.33 -3.99
C LEU A 161 4.78 -4.77 -4.47
N SER A 162 3.75 -5.52 -4.86
CA SER A 162 3.91 -6.89 -5.37
C SER A 162 4.79 -6.94 -6.61
N ILE A 163 4.55 -6.06 -7.58
CA ILE A 163 5.37 -5.99 -8.81
C ILE A 163 6.82 -5.67 -8.46
N MET A 164 7.06 -4.70 -7.59
CA MET A 164 8.40 -4.28 -7.20
C MET A 164 9.15 -5.36 -6.41
N ILE A 165 8.47 -6.06 -5.49
CA ILE A 165 9.06 -7.18 -4.74
C ILE A 165 9.41 -8.33 -5.66
N ILE A 166 8.50 -8.73 -6.56
CA ILE A 166 8.76 -9.80 -7.53
C ILE A 166 9.99 -9.45 -8.38
N TYR A 167 10.05 -8.22 -8.91
CA TYR A 167 11.20 -7.74 -9.67
C TYR A 167 12.50 -7.81 -8.86
N ALA A 168 12.49 -7.33 -7.62
CA ALA A 168 13.65 -7.38 -6.73
C ALA A 168 14.10 -8.82 -6.43
N MET A 169 13.15 -9.76 -6.20
CA MET A 169 13.46 -11.16 -5.96
C MET A 169 14.13 -11.83 -7.16
N TYR A 170 13.64 -11.56 -8.37
CA TYR A 170 14.25 -12.10 -9.60
C TYR A 170 15.67 -11.57 -9.84
N ASN A 171 15.96 -10.33 -9.47
CA ASN A 171 17.31 -9.74 -9.58
C ASN A 171 18.30 -10.36 -8.57
N VAL A 172 17.82 -10.88 -7.44
CA VAL A 172 18.69 -11.53 -6.44
C VAL A 172 18.98 -12.97 -6.86
N ASN A 173 17.95 -13.77 -7.12
CA ASN A 173 18.10 -15.16 -7.55
C ASN A 173 16.80 -15.66 -8.17
N ALA A 174 16.78 -15.82 -9.50
CA ALA A 174 15.61 -16.22 -10.25
C ALA A 174 15.06 -17.62 -9.85
N LYS A 175 15.96 -18.56 -9.52
CA LYS A 175 15.58 -19.92 -9.10
C LYS A 175 14.85 -19.89 -7.76
N LEU A 176 15.40 -19.16 -6.79
CA LEU A 176 14.82 -19.02 -5.45
C LEU A 176 13.49 -18.26 -5.50
N ALA A 177 13.43 -17.19 -6.31
CA ALA A 177 12.21 -16.41 -6.53
C ALA A 177 11.07 -17.28 -7.06
N THR A 178 11.34 -18.11 -8.06
CA THR A 178 10.33 -19.01 -8.64
C THR A 178 9.79 -19.99 -7.61
N TYR A 179 10.66 -20.64 -6.81
CA TYR A 179 10.23 -21.55 -5.76
C TYR A 179 9.41 -20.86 -4.67
N SER A 180 9.77 -19.63 -4.29
CA SER A 180 9.04 -18.85 -3.29
C SER A 180 7.67 -18.36 -3.75
N LEU A 181 7.50 -18.11 -5.06
CA LEU A 181 6.22 -17.67 -5.63
C LEU A 181 5.25 -18.82 -5.93
N LEU A 182 5.75 -20.03 -6.10
CA LEU A 182 4.95 -21.21 -6.44
C LEU A 182 3.81 -21.53 -5.44
N PRO A 183 3.95 -21.36 -4.12
CA PRO A 183 2.86 -21.58 -3.17
C PRO A 183 1.70 -20.58 -3.28
N ILE A 184 1.94 -19.36 -3.79
CA ILE A 184 0.94 -18.26 -3.80
C ILE A 184 -0.31 -18.63 -4.61
N PRO A 185 -0.23 -19.13 -5.86
CA PRO A 185 -1.40 -19.55 -6.61
C PRO A 185 -2.16 -20.70 -5.93
N ILE A 186 -1.45 -21.63 -5.31
CA ILE A 186 -2.05 -22.77 -4.61
C ILE A 186 -2.89 -22.28 -3.42
N ILE A 187 -2.33 -21.40 -2.60
CA ILE A 187 -3.03 -20.79 -1.46
C ILE A 187 -4.25 -19.99 -1.95
N SER A 188 -4.11 -19.23 -3.03
CA SER A 188 -5.21 -18.45 -3.60
C SER A 188 -6.39 -19.33 -4.04
N ILE A 189 -6.11 -20.45 -4.70
CA ILE A 189 -7.14 -21.44 -5.11
C ILE A 189 -7.81 -22.06 -3.88
N LEU A 190 -7.03 -22.44 -2.85
CA LEU A 190 -7.57 -22.99 -1.61
C LEU A 190 -8.50 -22.00 -0.91
N ILE A 191 -8.14 -20.71 -0.83
CA ILE A 191 -8.98 -19.66 -0.24
C ILE A 191 -10.30 -19.52 -1.00
N LEU A 192 -10.26 -19.51 -2.34
CA LEU A 192 -11.48 -19.45 -3.16
C LEU A 192 -12.38 -20.65 -2.92
N PHE A 193 -11.80 -21.84 -2.80
CA PHE A 193 -12.56 -23.06 -2.52
C PHE A 193 -13.20 -23.02 -1.13
N VAL A 194 -12.45 -22.65 -0.10
CA VAL A 194 -12.95 -22.52 1.28
C VAL A 194 -14.08 -21.48 1.37
N ASN A 195 -13.91 -20.29 0.77
CA ASN A 195 -14.94 -19.26 0.73
C ASN A 195 -16.23 -19.77 0.06
N LYS A 196 -16.11 -20.52 -1.04
CA LYS A 196 -17.29 -21.10 -1.70
C LYS A 196 -18.03 -22.11 -0.82
N VAL A 197 -17.30 -22.89 -0.04
CA VAL A 197 -17.88 -23.85 0.92
C VAL A 197 -18.56 -23.13 2.09
N ILE A 198 -17.92 -22.11 2.65
CA ILE A 198 -18.47 -21.32 3.75
C ILE A 198 -19.75 -20.60 3.32
N ASN A 199 -19.74 -19.90 2.18
CA ASN A 199 -20.92 -19.18 1.69
C ASN A 199 -22.11 -20.13 1.44
N ARG A 200 -21.87 -21.30 0.85
CA ARG A 200 -22.94 -22.31 0.67
C ARG A 200 -23.53 -22.83 1.98
N ARG A 201 -22.77 -22.85 3.07
CA ARG A 201 -23.28 -23.28 4.39
C ARG A 201 -23.97 -22.14 5.11
N SER A 202 -23.50 -20.91 4.96
CA SER A 202 -24.08 -19.71 5.57
C SER A 202 -25.45 -19.33 4.97
N GLU A 203 -25.70 -19.65 3.69
CA GLU A 203 -27.01 -19.46 3.04
C GLU A 203 -28.08 -20.48 3.48
N ARG A 204 -27.70 -21.51 4.26
CA ARG A 204 -28.61 -22.56 4.74
C ARG A 204 -29.01 -22.42 6.22
N ILE A 205 -28.50 -21.37 6.87
CA ILE A 205 -28.86 -20.97 8.23
C ILE A 205 -29.71 -19.71 8.20
#